data_c3bb59043df2f05b9cd787ff2b78de23
#
_entry.id   c3bb59043df2f05b9cd787ff2b78de23
#
_cell.length_a   1.000
_cell.length_b   1.000
_cell.length_c   1.000
_cell.angle_alpha   90.00
_cell.angle_beta   90.00
_cell.angle_gamma   90.00
#
_symmetry.space_group_name_H-M   'P 1'
#
loop_
_entity.id
_entity.type
_entity.pdbx_description
1 polymer ?
#
loop_
_entity_poly.entity_id
_entity_poly.type
_entity_poly.pdbx_seq_one_letter_code
_entity_poly.pdbx_strand_id
1 'polypeptide(L)' 'MPKTQPDIYLYAAEKLGTRPEETLVFEDVAHAVRSAFSAGFPTISVYDKQSESEREEMRALSVLYLNSYSEWPGIR' A
#
# COMPACT_ATOMS: atom_id res chain seq x y z
N MET A 1 -2.09 23.35 -5.63
CA MET A 1 -2.71 22.07 -6.03
C MET A 1 -2.54 21.04 -4.92
N PRO A 2 -3.60 20.39 -4.53
CA PRO A 2 -3.42 19.27 -3.61
C PRO A 2 -2.67 18.15 -4.31
N LYS A 3 -1.83 17.46 -3.56
CA LYS A 3 -1.09 16.33 -4.10
C LYS A 3 -2.00 15.11 -4.20
N THR A 4 -1.78 14.30 -5.23
CA THR A 4 -2.45 13.02 -5.33
C THR A 4 -1.77 12.04 -4.38
N GLN A 5 -2.40 10.90 -4.11
CA GLN A 5 -1.78 9.89 -3.25
C GLN A 5 -0.46 9.35 -3.80
N PRO A 6 -0.33 9.08 -5.11
CA PRO A 6 0.97 8.67 -5.64
C PRO A 6 2.06 9.70 -5.35
N ASP A 7 1.73 11.00 -5.48
CA ASP A 7 2.70 12.06 -5.21
C ASP A 7 3.13 12.06 -3.74
N ILE A 8 2.20 11.78 -2.84
CA ILE A 8 2.51 11.72 -1.40
C ILE A 8 3.48 10.59 -1.11
N TYR A 9 3.25 9.41 -1.69
CA TYR A 9 4.15 8.27 -1.50
C TYR A 9 5.53 8.55 -2.07
N LEU A 10 5.58 9.13 -3.27
CA LEU A 10 6.86 9.45 -3.90
C LEU A 10 7.64 10.48 -3.10
N TYR A 11 6.93 11.48 -2.57
CA TYR A 11 7.57 12.48 -1.72
C TYR A 11 8.13 11.84 -0.45
N ALA A 12 7.36 10.94 0.17
CA ALA A 12 7.81 10.29 1.39
C ALA A 12 9.05 9.43 1.13
N ALA A 13 9.06 8.69 0.02
CA ALA A 13 10.22 7.87 -0.33
C ALA A 13 11.45 8.73 -0.56
N GLU A 14 11.28 9.87 -1.23
CA GLU A 14 12.38 10.79 -1.46
C GLU A 14 12.96 11.29 -0.14
N LYS A 15 12.09 11.65 0.81
CA LYS A 15 12.54 12.13 2.12
C LYS A 15 13.23 11.05 2.91
N LEU A 16 12.82 9.80 2.74
CA LEU A 16 13.47 8.67 3.41
C LEU A 16 14.77 8.27 2.72
N GLY A 17 15.00 8.75 1.51
CA GLY A 17 16.19 8.37 0.75
C GLY A 17 16.08 6.99 0.13
N THR A 18 14.85 6.51 -0.10
CA THR A 18 14.63 5.19 -0.68
C THR A 18 13.93 5.33 -2.03
N ARG A 19 14.05 4.29 -2.87
CA ARG A 19 13.32 4.25 -4.13
C ARG A 19 11.93 3.63 -3.90
N PRO A 20 10.94 3.94 -4.76
CA PRO A 20 9.61 3.35 -4.59
C PRO A 20 9.65 1.83 -4.46
N GLU A 21 10.42 1.14 -5.30
CA GLU A 21 10.46 -0.31 -5.29
C GLU A 21 11.10 -0.87 -4.02
N GLU A 22 11.73 -0.02 -3.22
CA GLU A 22 12.35 -0.41 -1.95
C GLU A 22 11.50 -0.01 -0.75
N THR A 23 10.37 0.64 -0.97
CA THR A 23 9.57 1.22 0.09
C THR A 23 8.25 0.46 0.19
N LEU A 24 8.06 -0.24 1.29
CA LEU A 24 6.85 -1.04 1.52
C LEU A 24 5.73 -0.14 2.04
N VAL A 25 4.54 -0.30 1.46
CA VAL A 25 3.37 0.50 1.83
C VAL A 25 2.29 -0.42 2.37
N PHE A 26 1.71 -0.07 3.52
CA PHE A 26 0.58 -0.79 4.12
C PHE A 26 -0.68 0.04 3.92
N GLU A 27 -1.74 -0.56 3.37
CA GLU A 27 -2.99 0.14 3.15
C GLU A 27 -4.18 -0.78 3.35
N ASP A 28 -5.29 -0.19 3.81
CA ASP A 28 -6.52 -0.92 4.02
C ASP A 28 -7.67 -0.42 3.14
N VAL A 29 -7.38 0.48 2.20
CA VAL A 29 -8.38 1.07 1.32
C VAL A 29 -7.95 0.84 -0.13
N ALA A 30 -8.88 0.34 -0.96
CA ALA A 30 -8.56 -0.02 -2.34
C ALA A 30 -8.00 1.15 -3.14
N HIS A 31 -8.56 2.35 -2.96
CA HIS A 31 -8.07 3.52 -3.68
C HIS A 31 -6.58 3.77 -3.39
N ALA A 32 -6.19 3.65 -2.14
CA ALA A 32 -4.80 3.86 -1.74
C ALA A 32 -3.90 2.75 -2.27
N VAL A 33 -4.39 1.50 -2.27
CA VAL A 33 -3.64 0.39 -2.85
C VAL A 33 -3.38 0.62 -4.34
N ARG A 34 -4.41 1.06 -5.07
CA ARG A 34 -4.25 1.35 -6.50
C ARG A 34 -3.21 2.45 -6.71
N SER A 35 -3.24 3.48 -5.87
CA SER A 35 -2.29 4.60 -5.98
C SER A 35 -0.86 4.15 -5.72
N ALA A 36 -0.64 3.37 -4.67
CA ALA A 36 0.68 2.87 -4.33
C ALA A 36 1.21 1.95 -5.43
N PHE A 37 0.35 1.06 -5.93
CA PHE A 37 0.72 0.15 -7.01
C PHE A 37 1.14 0.93 -8.25
N SER A 38 0.35 1.93 -8.65
CA SER A 38 0.64 2.70 -9.86
C SER A 38 1.93 3.50 -9.74
N ALA A 39 2.33 3.85 -8.52
CA ALA A 39 3.56 4.58 -8.28
C ALA A 39 4.78 3.66 -8.11
N GLY A 40 4.58 2.34 -8.22
CA GLY A 40 5.68 1.39 -8.19
C GLY A 40 6.06 0.89 -6.81
N PHE A 41 5.18 1.04 -5.81
CA PHE A 41 5.47 0.60 -4.46
C PHE A 41 4.97 -0.82 -4.22
N PRO A 42 5.78 -1.71 -3.65
CA PRO A 42 5.25 -2.97 -3.16
C PRO A 42 4.30 -2.70 -2.00
N THR A 43 3.09 -3.24 -2.08
CA THR A 43 2.01 -2.89 -1.16
C THR A 43 1.56 -4.12 -0.40
N ILE A 44 1.31 -3.95 0.89
CA ILE A 44 0.66 -4.95 1.71
C ILE A 44 -0.73 -4.41 2.02
N SER A 45 -1.76 -5.13 1.57
CA SER A 45 -3.13 -4.76 1.88
C SER A 45 -3.55 -5.42 3.19
N VAL A 46 -4.36 -4.70 3.97
CA VAL A 46 -4.90 -5.22 5.21
C VAL A 46 -6.42 -5.16 5.11
N TYR A 47 -7.08 -6.23 5.55
CA TYR A 47 -8.53 -6.30 5.50
C TYR A 47 -9.17 -5.15 6.28
N ASP A 48 -10.18 -4.53 5.68
CA ASP A 48 -11.03 -3.56 6.32
C ASP A 48 -12.45 -3.80 5.82
N LYS A 49 -13.41 -3.77 6.74
CA LYS A 49 -14.79 -4.08 6.39
C LYS A 49 -15.34 -3.16 5.31
N GLN A 50 -14.93 -1.90 5.33
CA GLN A 50 -15.42 -0.93 4.35
C GLN A 50 -14.89 -1.21 2.94
N SER A 51 -13.79 -1.96 2.83
CA SER A 51 -13.19 -2.31 1.56
C SER A 51 -13.42 -3.77 1.17
N GLU A 52 -14.33 -4.45 1.86
CA GLU A 52 -14.52 -5.87 1.64
C GLU A 52 -14.92 -6.20 0.20
N SER A 53 -15.76 -5.38 -0.42
CA SER A 53 -16.21 -5.62 -1.79
C SER A 53 -15.07 -5.50 -2.82
N GLU A 54 -13.97 -4.87 -2.44
CA GLU A 54 -12.82 -4.66 -3.32
C GLU A 54 -11.63 -5.53 -2.94
N ARG A 55 -11.87 -6.50 -2.06
CA ARG A 55 -10.80 -7.34 -1.51
C ARG A 55 -10.01 -8.07 -2.58
N GLU A 56 -10.69 -8.60 -3.59
CA GLU A 56 -10.00 -9.35 -4.63
C GLU A 56 -9.07 -8.47 -5.45
N GLU A 57 -9.48 -7.24 -5.75
CA GLU A 57 -8.63 -6.30 -6.45
C GLU A 57 -7.41 -5.95 -5.60
N MET A 58 -7.64 -5.67 -4.32
CA MET A 58 -6.54 -5.32 -3.42
C MET A 58 -5.54 -6.46 -3.32
N ARG A 59 -6.04 -7.68 -3.24
CA ARG A 59 -5.18 -8.85 -3.19
C ARG A 59 -4.34 -8.98 -4.46
N ALA A 60 -4.95 -8.73 -5.61
CA ALA A 60 -4.26 -8.85 -6.89
C ALA A 60 -3.14 -7.82 -7.06
N LEU A 61 -3.32 -6.64 -6.46
CA LEU A 61 -2.34 -5.55 -6.59
C LEU A 61 -1.28 -5.55 -5.49
N SER A 62 -1.40 -6.43 -4.52
CA SER A 62 -0.54 -6.42 -3.34
C SER A 62 0.40 -7.61 -3.33
N VAL A 63 1.57 -7.45 -2.73
CA VAL A 63 2.49 -8.56 -2.55
C VAL A 63 2.02 -9.48 -1.42
N LEU A 64 1.16 -8.97 -0.54
CA LEU A 64 0.63 -9.73 0.57
C LEU A 64 -0.70 -9.12 0.99
N TYR A 65 -1.66 -9.96 1.38
CA TYR A 65 -2.95 -9.52 1.89
C TYR A 65 -3.14 -10.11 3.28
N LEU A 66 -3.30 -9.26 4.28
CA LEU A 66 -3.45 -9.66 5.67
C LEU A 66 -4.89 -9.49 6.12
N ASN A 67 -5.38 -10.38 6.96
CA ASN A 67 -6.69 -10.23 7.58
C ASN A 67 -6.66 -9.23 8.73
N SER A 68 -5.51 -9.03 9.33
CA SER A 68 -5.30 -7.98 10.31
C SER A 68 -3.80 -7.69 10.41
N TYR A 69 -3.47 -6.53 10.97
CA TYR A 69 -2.06 -6.15 11.16
C TYR A 69 -1.32 -7.16 12.04
N SER A 70 -2.04 -7.86 12.90
CA SER A 70 -1.41 -8.83 13.80
C SER A 70 -0.81 -10.01 13.04
N GLU A 71 -1.19 -10.21 11.78
CA GLU A 71 -0.62 -11.29 10.97
C GLU A 71 0.73 -10.92 10.35
N TRP A 72 1.13 -9.66 10.47
CA TRP A 72 2.40 -9.22 9.91
C TRP A 72 3.54 -9.71 10.80
N PRO A 73 4.45 -10.54 10.26
CA PRO A 73 5.53 -11.10 11.10
C PRO A 73 6.61 -10.09 11.46
N GLY A 74 6.59 -8.93 10.84
CA GLY A 74 7.61 -7.93 11.08
C GLY A 74 8.86 -8.18 10.24
N ILE A 75 9.84 -7.32 10.45
CA ILE A 75 11.14 -7.44 9.80
C ILE A 75 12.10 -8.06 10.80
N ARG A 76 12.76 -9.12 10.38
CA ARG A 76 13.69 -9.84 11.24
C ARG A 76 15.11 -9.54 10.86
#